data_d9b2eded5fa39ec79715031c2223ce85
#
_entry.id   d9b2eded5fa39ec79715031c2223ce85
#
_cell.length_a   1.000
_cell.length_b   1.000
_cell.length_c   1.000
_cell.angle_alpha   90.00
_cell.angle_beta   90.00
_cell.angle_gamma   90.00
#
_symmetry.space_group_name_H-M   'P 1'
#
loop_
_entity.id
_entity.type
_entity.pdbx_description
1 polymer ?
#
loop_
_entity_poly.entity_id
_entity_poly.type
_entity_poly.pdbx_seq_one_letter_code
_entity_poly.pdbx_strand_id
1 'polypeptide(L)'
;MTAPQISVALPVRNGANYLAEALDSILAQTYADFELHVSDNASDDATPAILADYAARDARVKVSRSAELISQVENMNRAVGLAQTQWVRMMCHDDLMRADCMEHTVAAIAIVSEAVALIGNDERHLFANGYCTPAVSDAPLQCSGGQEVIKRRFSGLGVAVVLPSITTATFRKSMFDEMGGFDDRWVHFDIFLWLRLLAERDYVWLSAQITINRIHGGQIAADARSALRSVFDYRAFIPEFVSEFGDKLGLTPVERARARLLPLGVAATSYASELQAGRWARVLRGLRLLPNAWLLPMIPLTARAIVKERRRLKALRPHVPAKMIYP
;
A
#
# COMPACT_ATOMS: atom_id res chain seq x y z
N MET A 1 26.00 -0.98 22.00
CA MET A 1 25.26 -0.79 20.72
C MET A 1 23.98 -0.09 21.07
N THR A 2 23.65 1.02 20.44
CA THR A 2 22.32 1.66 20.55
C THR A 2 21.28 0.68 20.01
N ALA A 3 20.07 0.64 20.61
CA ALA A 3 19.00 -0.20 20.09
C ALA A 3 18.66 0.22 18.63
N PRO A 4 18.26 -0.74 17.75
CA PRO A 4 17.89 -0.42 16.39
C PRO A 4 16.75 0.62 16.36
N GLN A 5 16.78 1.55 15.41
CA GLN A 5 15.80 2.63 15.34
C GLN A 5 14.54 2.23 14.53
N ILE A 6 14.63 1.15 13.76
CA ILE A 6 13.60 0.71 12.81
C ILE A 6 13.47 -0.80 12.81
N SER A 7 12.23 -1.28 12.77
CA SER A 7 11.89 -2.67 12.51
C SER A 7 11.29 -2.83 11.13
N VAL A 8 11.60 -3.95 10.47
CA VAL A 8 10.86 -4.42 9.30
C VAL A 8 9.82 -5.43 9.76
N ALA A 9 8.55 -5.19 9.43
CA ALA A 9 7.45 -6.10 9.72
C ALA A 9 7.01 -6.82 8.43
N LEU A 10 7.15 -8.14 8.40
CA LEU A 10 6.89 -8.99 7.25
C LEU A 10 5.83 -10.05 7.59
N PRO A 11 4.56 -9.81 7.27
CA PRO A 11 3.53 -10.84 7.33
C PRO A 11 3.66 -11.79 6.14
N VAL A 12 3.51 -13.09 6.37
CA VAL A 12 3.58 -14.10 5.31
C VAL A 12 2.54 -15.20 5.54
N ARG A 13 2.00 -15.72 4.45
CA ARG A 13 1.28 -16.99 4.36
C ARG A 13 1.57 -17.63 3.01
N ASN A 14 2.05 -18.89 3.04
CA ASN A 14 2.33 -19.67 1.83
C ASN A 14 3.19 -18.89 0.82
N GLY A 15 4.29 -18.32 1.33
CA GLY A 15 5.18 -17.43 0.57
C GLY A 15 6.37 -18.13 -0.08
N ALA A 16 6.43 -19.46 -0.08
CA ALA A 16 7.63 -20.23 -0.47
C ALA A 16 8.21 -19.82 -1.84
N ASN A 17 7.38 -19.34 -2.76
CA ASN A 17 7.82 -18.97 -4.11
C ASN A 17 8.71 -17.71 -4.16
N TYR A 18 8.55 -16.77 -3.23
CA TYR A 18 9.18 -15.45 -3.28
C TYR A 18 9.90 -15.06 -2.00
N LEU A 19 9.56 -15.72 -0.89
CA LEU A 19 10.04 -15.35 0.45
C LEU A 19 11.56 -15.30 0.56
N ALA A 20 12.28 -16.26 -0.03
CA ALA A 20 13.74 -16.28 0.02
C ALA A 20 14.35 -15.02 -0.63
N GLU A 21 13.89 -14.65 -1.84
CA GLU A 21 14.35 -13.44 -2.52
C GLU A 21 14.02 -12.16 -1.72
N ALA A 22 12.83 -12.11 -1.10
CA ALA A 22 12.43 -10.99 -0.24
C ALA A 22 13.35 -10.87 0.97
N LEU A 23 13.61 -11.97 1.68
CA LEU A 23 14.51 -12.01 2.84
C LEU A 23 15.94 -11.64 2.45
N ASP A 24 16.46 -12.15 1.34
CA ASP A 24 17.78 -11.79 0.83
C ASP A 24 17.89 -10.30 0.58
N SER A 25 16.87 -9.68 -0.05
CA SER A 25 16.86 -8.24 -0.33
C SER A 25 16.81 -7.38 0.94
N ILE A 26 16.14 -7.86 2.00
CA ILE A 26 16.07 -7.19 3.29
C ILE A 26 17.40 -7.33 4.05
N LEU A 27 17.99 -8.52 4.07
CA LEU A 27 19.21 -8.77 4.82
C LEU A 27 20.46 -8.18 4.17
N ALA A 28 20.42 -7.94 2.85
CA ALA A 28 21.50 -7.29 2.07
C ALA A 28 21.48 -5.75 2.13
N GLN A 29 20.69 -5.14 3.00
CA GLN A 29 20.64 -3.67 3.13
C GLN A 29 21.99 -3.08 3.59
N THR A 30 22.37 -1.93 3.00
CA THR A 30 23.60 -1.19 3.38
C THR A 30 23.53 -0.69 4.83
N TYR A 31 22.36 -0.30 5.31
CA TYR A 31 22.10 -0.03 6.72
C TYR A 31 21.74 -1.32 7.44
N ALA A 32 22.59 -1.78 8.36
CA ALA A 32 22.46 -3.09 9.00
C ALA A 32 21.78 -3.08 10.38
N ASP A 33 21.61 -1.91 11.01
CA ASP A 33 21.10 -1.79 12.39
C ASP A 33 19.56 -1.74 12.42
N PHE A 34 18.93 -2.83 12.04
CA PHE A 34 17.48 -3.05 12.08
C PHE A 34 17.15 -4.44 12.59
N GLU A 35 15.91 -4.66 12.98
CA GLU A 35 15.35 -6.00 13.25
C GLU A 35 14.28 -6.35 12.22
N LEU A 36 14.16 -7.63 11.90
CA LEU A 36 13.16 -8.17 10.99
C LEU A 36 12.21 -9.10 11.75
N HIS A 37 10.97 -8.67 11.89
CA HIS A 37 9.90 -9.46 12.50
C HIS A 37 9.03 -10.09 11.42
N VAL A 38 9.09 -11.43 11.33
CA VAL A 38 8.29 -12.23 10.40
C VAL A 38 7.12 -12.86 11.15
N SER A 39 5.90 -12.57 10.67
CA SER A 39 4.67 -13.18 11.18
C SER A 39 4.13 -14.22 10.19
N ASP A 40 4.40 -15.50 10.45
CA ASP A 40 3.89 -16.63 9.65
C ASP A 40 2.45 -16.96 10.08
N ASN A 41 1.49 -16.78 9.16
CA ASN A 41 0.07 -17.04 9.35
C ASN A 41 -0.28 -18.51 9.09
N ALA A 42 0.21 -19.42 9.93
CA ALA A 42 -0.05 -20.86 9.84
C ALA A 42 0.17 -21.44 8.42
N SER A 43 1.31 -21.10 7.77
CA SER A 43 1.63 -21.61 6.43
C SER A 43 1.74 -23.14 6.41
N ASP A 44 1.29 -23.76 5.31
CA ASP A 44 1.26 -25.21 5.09
C ASP A 44 2.14 -25.66 3.89
N ASP A 45 2.91 -24.71 3.32
CA ASP A 45 3.93 -24.94 2.31
C ASP A 45 5.36 -24.97 2.90
N ALA A 46 6.40 -24.74 2.09
CA ALA A 46 7.78 -24.69 2.54
C ALA A 46 8.16 -23.43 3.34
N THR A 47 7.24 -22.46 3.52
CA THR A 47 7.49 -21.19 4.24
C THR A 47 8.14 -21.40 5.61
N PRO A 48 7.64 -22.30 6.50
CA PRO A 48 8.24 -22.48 7.83
C PRO A 48 9.69 -22.97 7.79
N ALA A 49 10.03 -23.84 6.83
CA ALA A 49 11.39 -24.35 6.67
C ALA A 49 12.36 -23.25 6.20
N ILE A 50 11.91 -22.41 5.23
CA ILE A 50 12.68 -21.25 4.78
C ILE A 50 12.94 -20.30 5.96
N LEU A 51 11.91 -19.95 6.72
CA LEU A 51 12.05 -19.05 7.86
C LEU A 51 12.99 -19.57 8.95
N ALA A 52 12.92 -20.88 9.25
CA ALA A 52 13.82 -21.50 10.23
C ALA A 52 15.29 -21.42 9.78
N ASP A 53 15.57 -21.63 8.49
CA ASP A 53 16.91 -21.53 7.94
C ASP A 53 17.45 -20.08 8.02
N TYR A 54 16.65 -19.08 7.66
CA TYR A 54 17.07 -17.67 7.74
C TYR A 54 17.26 -17.21 9.20
N ALA A 55 16.38 -17.60 10.13
CA ALA A 55 16.53 -17.29 11.55
C ALA A 55 17.76 -17.92 12.18
N ALA A 56 18.18 -19.09 11.70
CA ALA A 56 19.42 -19.75 12.17
C ALA A 56 20.69 -19.05 11.66
N ARG A 57 20.62 -18.36 10.50
CA ARG A 57 21.77 -17.71 9.86
C ARG A 57 21.94 -16.24 10.23
N ASP A 58 20.87 -15.53 10.59
CA ASP A 58 20.90 -14.10 10.87
C ASP A 58 20.05 -13.75 12.10
N ALA A 59 20.70 -13.27 13.16
CA ALA A 59 20.06 -12.93 14.43
C ALA A 59 19.05 -11.76 14.34
N ARG A 60 19.06 -10.97 13.25
CA ARG A 60 18.07 -9.94 12.99
C ARG A 60 16.71 -10.52 12.67
N VAL A 61 16.64 -11.76 12.17
CA VAL A 61 15.42 -12.45 11.77
C VAL A 61 14.73 -13.05 12.98
N LYS A 62 13.59 -12.51 13.35
CA LYS A 62 12.75 -12.95 14.46
C LYS A 62 11.44 -13.49 13.92
N VAL A 63 11.25 -14.80 14.00
CA VAL A 63 10.06 -15.49 13.45
C VAL A 63 9.06 -15.77 14.55
N SER A 64 7.80 -15.44 14.29
CA SER A 64 6.66 -15.81 15.12
C SER A 64 5.57 -16.42 14.24
N ARG A 65 5.11 -17.62 14.60
CA ARG A 65 4.08 -18.36 13.87
C ARG A 65 2.75 -18.29 14.61
N SER A 66 1.65 -18.06 13.87
CA SER A 66 0.30 -18.22 14.40
C SER A 66 -0.04 -19.69 14.58
N ALA A 67 -0.71 -20.06 15.67
CA ALA A 67 -1.19 -21.42 15.88
C ALA A 67 -2.31 -21.80 14.91
N GLU A 68 -3.14 -20.81 14.55
CA GLU A 68 -4.29 -20.96 13.65
C GLU A 68 -4.23 -19.92 12.53
N LEU A 69 -4.98 -20.19 11.47
CA LEU A 69 -5.16 -19.25 10.38
C LEU A 69 -5.99 -18.06 10.84
N ILE A 70 -5.42 -16.87 10.76
CA ILE A 70 -6.08 -15.60 11.03
C ILE A 70 -6.29 -14.81 9.73
N SER A 71 -7.02 -13.70 9.78
CA SER A 71 -7.17 -12.82 8.61
C SER A 71 -5.82 -12.25 8.18
N GLN A 72 -5.71 -11.84 6.91
CA GLN A 72 -4.50 -11.18 6.40
C GLN A 72 -4.19 -9.90 7.19
N VAL A 73 -5.19 -9.08 7.45
CA VAL A 73 -5.05 -7.80 8.16
C VAL A 73 -4.64 -8.04 9.61
N GLU A 74 -5.22 -9.04 10.26
CA GLU A 74 -4.81 -9.45 11.61
C GLU A 74 -3.35 -9.93 11.63
N ASN A 75 -2.90 -10.68 10.62
CA ASN A 75 -1.49 -11.08 10.51
C ASN A 75 -0.55 -9.88 10.28
N MET A 76 -0.99 -8.86 9.53
CA MET A 76 -0.25 -7.60 9.38
C MET A 76 -0.14 -6.86 10.71
N ASN A 77 -1.25 -6.70 11.43
CA ASN A 77 -1.27 -6.11 12.77
C ASN A 77 -0.36 -6.87 13.73
N ARG A 78 -0.39 -8.22 13.66
CA ARG A 78 0.48 -9.06 14.46
C ARG A 78 1.96 -8.84 14.13
N ALA A 79 2.33 -8.74 12.86
CA ALA A 79 3.70 -8.46 12.45
C ALA A 79 4.20 -7.11 12.99
N VAL A 80 3.36 -6.06 12.91
CA VAL A 80 3.66 -4.73 13.48
C VAL A 80 3.76 -4.81 15.01
N GLY A 81 2.87 -5.56 15.66
CA GLY A 81 2.86 -5.74 17.11
C GLY A 81 4.13 -6.38 17.68
N LEU A 82 4.85 -7.17 16.88
CA LEU A 82 6.12 -7.77 17.27
C LEU A 82 7.29 -6.77 17.30
N ALA A 83 7.20 -5.67 16.55
CA ALA A 83 8.23 -4.66 16.46
C ALA A 83 8.45 -3.96 17.81
N GLN A 84 9.73 -3.74 18.19
CA GLN A 84 10.13 -3.10 19.44
C GLN A 84 10.67 -1.67 19.23
N THR A 85 10.75 -1.20 18.01
CA THR A 85 11.32 0.09 17.64
C THR A 85 10.26 1.16 17.45
N GLN A 86 10.69 2.42 17.44
CA GLN A 86 9.80 3.57 17.24
C GLN A 86 9.21 3.62 15.83
N TRP A 87 9.98 3.19 14.82
CA TRP A 87 9.58 3.19 13.42
C TRP A 87 9.42 1.76 12.90
N VAL A 88 8.36 1.53 12.13
CA VAL A 88 8.10 0.24 11.50
C VAL A 88 7.97 0.44 10.00
N ARG A 89 8.73 -0.33 9.23
CA ARG A 89 8.59 -0.47 7.79
C ARG A 89 7.85 -1.76 7.47
N MET A 90 6.74 -1.64 6.74
CA MET A 90 6.05 -2.83 6.22
C MET A 90 6.79 -3.39 5.00
N MET A 91 6.78 -4.71 4.87
CA MET A 91 7.29 -5.41 3.70
C MET A 91 6.43 -6.63 3.39
N CYS A 92 6.01 -6.80 2.14
CA CYS A 92 5.35 -8.02 1.69
C CYS A 92 6.38 -9.09 1.31
N HIS A 93 6.01 -10.35 1.49
CA HIS A 93 6.90 -11.50 1.25
C HIS A 93 7.20 -11.75 -0.24
N ASP A 94 6.52 -11.06 -1.15
CA ASP A 94 6.63 -11.16 -2.60
C ASP A 94 7.34 -9.96 -3.25
N ASP A 95 7.66 -8.91 -2.47
CA ASP A 95 8.32 -7.70 -2.91
C ASP A 95 9.80 -7.66 -2.53
N LEU A 96 10.55 -6.71 -3.09
CA LEU A 96 11.98 -6.56 -2.85
C LEU A 96 12.33 -5.14 -2.40
N MET A 97 13.41 -5.01 -1.63
CA MET A 97 14.04 -3.73 -1.29
C MET A 97 15.28 -3.50 -2.17
N ARG A 98 15.46 -2.27 -2.66
CA ARG A 98 16.77 -1.83 -3.19
C ARG A 98 17.78 -1.83 -2.04
N ALA A 99 19.06 -2.13 -2.32
CA ALA A 99 20.08 -2.33 -1.28
C ALA A 99 20.26 -1.14 -0.32
N ASP A 100 19.96 0.07 -0.75
CA ASP A 100 20.06 1.31 0.02
C ASP A 100 18.71 1.81 0.59
N CYS A 101 17.66 0.98 0.54
CA CYS A 101 16.32 1.34 0.99
C CYS A 101 16.28 1.78 2.46
N MET A 102 16.91 1.00 3.34
CA MET A 102 16.94 1.31 4.76
C MET A 102 17.79 2.54 5.06
N GLU A 103 18.87 2.77 4.34
CA GLU A 103 19.72 3.96 4.46
C GLU A 103 18.94 5.25 4.16
N HIS A 104 18.21 5.29 3.02
CA HIS A 104 17.32 6.40 2.68
C HIS A 104 16.21 6.61 3.71
N THR A 105 15.64 5.52 4.20
CA THR A 105 14.55 5.58 5.18
C THR A 105 15.05 6.13 6.52
N VAL A 106 16.19 5.66 7.03
CA VAL A 106 16.77 6.11 8.31
C VAL A 106 17.29 7.55 8.20
N ALA A 107 17.87 7.93 7.05
CA ALA A 107 18.25 9.32 6.80
C ALA A 107 17.03 10.26 6.86
N ALA A 108 15.88 9.85 6.33
CA ALA A 108 14.65 10.63 6.47
C ALA A 108 14.17 10.68 7.93
N ILE A 109 14.17 9.53 8.65
CA ILE A 109 13.81 9.48 10.07
C ILE A 109 14.64 10.45 10.92
N ALA A 110 15.92 10.59 10.62
CA ALA A 110 16.83 11.43 11.39
C ALA A 110 16.53 12.94 11.30
N ILE A 111 15.81 13.39 10.27
CA ILE A 111 15.56 14.81 10.01
C ILE A 111 14.08 15.20 10.11
N VAL A 112 13.16 14.23 10.23
CA VAL A 112 11.72 14.54 10.35
C VAL A 112 11.35 14.90 11.79
N SER A 113 10.39 15.82 11.91
CA SER A 113 9.84 16.22 13.21
C SER A 113 9.01 15.12 13.86
N GLU A 114 8.73 15.26 15.15
CA GLU A 114 7.82 14.38 15.89
C GLU A 114 6.37 14.40 15.35
N ALA A 115 5.99 15.43 14.60
CA ALA A 115 4.70 15.53 13.95
C ALA A 115 4.53 14.54 12.78
N VAL A 116 5.63 14.03 12.21
CA VAL A 116 5.57 13.10 11.07
C VAL A 116 5.22 11.70 11.56
N ALA A 117 4.10 11.17 11.07
CA ALA A 117 3.62 9.82 11.37
C ALA A 117 3.95 8.80 10.28
N LEU A 118 4.07 9.25 9.03
CA LEU A 118 4.15 8.39 7.85
C LEU A 118 5.23 8.90 6.89
N ILE A 119 6.05 7.98 6.41
CA ILE A 119 7.02 8.18 5.33
C ILE A 119 6.66 7.21 4.22
N GLY A 120 6.39 7.72 3.02
CA GLY A 120 6.19 6.93 1.81
C GLY A 120 7.38 7.05 0.87
N ASN A 121 7.52 6.09 -0.05
CA ASN A 121 8.53 6.15 -1.10
C ASN A 121 7.97 5.70 -2.46
N ASP A 122 8.66 6.08 -3.53
CA ASP A 122 8.40 5.58 -4.88
C ASP A 122 8.81 4.11 -5.02
N GLU A 123 8.17 3.42 -5.96
CA GLU A 123 8.41 2.01 -6.24
C GLU A 123 8.71 1.76 -7.72
N ARG A 124 9.37 0.63 -7.97
CA ARG A 124 9.51 0.02 -9.29
C ARG A 124 8.61 -1.20 -9.37
N HIS A 125 8.30 -1.63 -10.59
CA HIS A 125 7.52 -2.86 -10.82
C HIS A 125 8.37 -3.92 -11.49
N LEU A 126 8.42 -5.12 -10.90
CA LEU A 126 9.07 -6.30 -11.44
C LEU A 126 7.99 -7.27 -11.96
N PHE A 127 8.00 -7.53 -13.25
CA PHE A 127 7.03 -8.39 -13.92
C PHE A 127 7.52 -9.83 -14.02
N ALA A 128 6.60 -10.78 -14.19
CA ALA A 128 6.90 -12.22 -14.26
C ALA A 128 7.87 -12.62 -15.37
N ASN A 129 8.03 -11.80 -16.42
CA ASN A 129 9.02 -12.01 -17.49
C ASN A 129 10.43 -11.50 -17.14
N GLY A 130 10.65 -11.06 -15.90
CA GLY A 130 11.93 -10.48 -15.44
C GLY A 130 12.12 -9.01 -15.80
N TYR A 131 11.19 -8.37 -16.54
CA TYR A 131 11.28 -6.94 -16.80
C TYR A 131 11.01 -6.14 -15.53
N CYS A 132 11.92 -5.24 -15.19
CA CYS A 132 11.72 -4.27 -14.13
C CYS A 132 11.63 -2.86 -14.73
N THR A 133 10.67 -2.06 -14.28
CA THR A 133 10.53 -0.66 -14.75
C THR A 133 11.85 0.08 -14.55
N PRO A 134 12.25 0.97 -15.50
CA PRO A 134 13.48 1.73 -15.37
C PRO A 134 13.55 2.51 -14.06
N ALA A 135 14.73 2.61 -13.48
CA ALA A 135 14.95 3.52 -12.37
C ALA A 135 14.85 4.97 -12.85
N VAL A 136 14.23 5.83 -12.05
CA VAL A 136 14.25 7.28 -12.23
C VAL A 136 15.23 7.84 -11.20
N SER A 137 15.86 8.96 -11.51
CA SER A 137 16.75 9.62 -10.54
C SER A 137 15.96 10.01 -9.29
N ASP A 138 16.58 9.79 -8.13
CA ASP A 138 16.02 10.19 -6.86
C ASP A 138 15.84 11.72 -6.80
N ALA A 139 14.72 12.16 -6.28
CA ALA A 139 14.43 13.58 -6.07
C ALA A 139 14.48 13.92 -4.58
N PRO A 140 14.57 15.22 -4.22
CA PRO A 140 14.57 15.64 -2.83
C PRO A 140 13.34 15.17 -2.07
N LEU A 141 13.53 14.91 -0.78
CA LEU A 141 12.50 14.60 0.18
C LEU A 141 11.43 15.71 0.20
N GLN A 142 10.16 15.32 0.15
CA GLN A 142 9.03 16.23 0.18
C GLN A 142 8.28 16.07 1.50
N CYS A 143 8.24 17.13 2.30
CA CYS A 143 7.41 17.20 3.50
C CYS A 143 6.08 17.89 3.16
N SER A 144 4.99 17.34 3.64
CA SER A 144 3.64 17.90 3.49
C SER A 144 2.88 17.77 4.79
N GLY A 145 2.14 18.81 5.18
CA GLY A 145 1.17 18.68 6.25
C GLY A 145 0.11 17.64 5.87
N GLY A 146 -0.17 16.69 6.76
CA GLY A 146 -1.11 15.61 6.45
C GLY A 146 -2.49 16.14 6.08
N GLN A 147 -2.96 17.18 6.77
CA GLN A 147 -4.23 17.83 6.47
C GLN A 147 -4.27 18.43 5.05
N GLU A 148 -3.17 19.01 4.58
CA GLU A 148 -3.07 19.54 3.22
C GLU A 148 -3.14 18.41 2.18
N VAL A 149 -2.49 17.29 2.44
CA VAL A 149 -2.55 16.08 1.63
C VAL A 149 -4.00 15.60 1.47
N ILE A 150 -4.76 15.55 2.56
CA ILE A 150 -6.17 15.14 2.55
C ILE A 150 -7.03 16.15 1.78
N LYS A 151 -6.87 17.46 2.04
CA LYS A 151 -7.62 18.51 1.34
C LYS A 151 -7.38 18.47 -0.16
N ARG A 152 -6.13 18.30 -0.61
CA ARG A 152 -5.81 18.12 -2.03
C ARG A 152 -6.49 16.89 -2.62
N ARG A 153 -6.50 15.76 -1.89
CA ARG A 153 -7.20 14.54 -2.32
C ARG A 153 -8.70 14.77 -2.48
N PHE A 154 -9.32 15.54 -1.59
CA PHE A 154 -10.75 15.82 -1.61
C PHE A 154 -11.14 16.99 -2.54
N SER A 155 -10.20 17.84 -2.93
CA SER A 155 -10.47 18.96 -3.84
C SER A 155 -10.86 18.51 -5.26
N GLY A 156 -10.58 17.26 -5.62
CA GLY A 156 -10.92 16.74 -6.96
C GLY A 156 -10.13 17.36 -8.11
N LEU A 157 -9.10 18.17 -7.81
CA LEU A 157 -8.30 18.89 -8.81
C LEU A 157 -7.25 18.00 -9.52
N GLY A 158 -7.43 16.68 -9.51
CA GLY A 158 -6.65 15.76 -10.36
C GLY A 158 -5.17 15.61 -9.98
N VAL A 159 -4.70 16.25 -8.93
CA VAL A 159 -3.39 15.97 -8.36
C VAL A 159 -3.57 14.72 -7.53
N ALA A 160 -3.16 13.58 -8.08
CA ALA A 160 -3.11 12.34 -7.32
C ALA A 160 -2.11 12.53 -6.18
N VAL A 161 -2.61 12.80 -4.98
CA VAL A 161 -1.78 12.65 -3.81
C VAL A 161 -1.48 11.17 -3.70
N VAL A 162 -0.23 10.82 -3.88
CA VAL A 162 0.24 9.44 -3.76
C VAL A 162 0.31 9.13 -2.28
N LEU A 163 -0.51 8.19 -1.83
CA LEU A 163 -0.35 7.56 -0.52
C LEU A 163 0.46 6.28 -0.73
N PRO A 164 1.31 5.90 0.23
CA PRO A 164 2.13 4.72 0.07
C PRO A 164 1.27 3.46 0.00
N SER A 165 1.69 2.51 -0.82
CA SER A 165 1.24 1.12 -0.70
C SER A 165 1.81 0.51 0.59
N ILE A 166 1.31 -0.64 0.99
CA ILE A 166 1.76 -1.28 2.23
C ILE A 166 3.29 -1.48 2.27
N THR A 167 3.91 -1.89 1.18
CA THR A 167 5.36 -2.14 1.08
C THR A 167 6.22 -0.88 0.92
N THR A 168 5.61 0.25 0.62
CA THR A 168 6.31 1.54 0.51
C THR A 168 6.12 2.43 1.73
N ALA A 169 5.47 1.92 2.77
CA ALA A 169 5.14 2.65 3.98
C ALA A 169 6.13 2.37 5.12
N THR A 170 6.56 3.45 5.76
CA THR A 170 7.25 3.43 7.06
C THR A 170 6.50 4.38 7.99
N PHE A 171 6.18 3.95 9.19
CA PHE A 171 5.34 4.74 10.10
C PHE A 171 5.79 4.63 11.55
N ARG A 172 5.38 5.62 12.38
CA ARG A 172 5.59 5.56 13.83
C ARG A 172 4.67 4.55 14.46
N LYS A 173 5.25 3.58 15.18
CA LYS A 173 4.49 2.51 15.83
C LYS A 173 3.48 3.02 16.84
N SER A 174 3.84 3.99 17.70
CA SER A 174 2.92 4.54 18.69
C SER A 174 1.66 5.13 18.04
N MET A 175 1.82 5.84 16.92
CA MET A 175 0.69 6.46 16.20
C MET A 175 -0.17 5.42 15.47
N PHE A 176 0.44 4.35 14.98
CA PHE A 176 -0.28 3.19 14.45
C PHE A 176 -1.13 2.54 15.53
N ASP A 177 -0.56 2.34 16.72
CA ASP A 177 -1.25 1.75 17.87
C ASP A 177 -2.39 2.64 18.37
N GLU A 178 -2.18 3.99 18.45
CA GLU A 178 -3.21 4.97 18.78
C GLU A 178 -4.43 4.92 17.84
N MET A 179 -4.21 4.68 16.55
CA MET A 179 -5.27 4.54 15.55
C MET A 179 -5.95 3.17 15.54
N GLY A 180 -5.48 2.22 16.36
CA GLY A 180 -6.02 0.85 16.46
C GLY A 180 -5.52 -0.10 15.38
N GLY A 181 -4.48 0.29 14.62
CA GLY A 181 -3.90 -0.53 13.57
C GLY A 181 -4.73 -0.57 12.28
N PHE A 182 -4.45 -1.59 11.46
CA PHE A 182 -5.22 -1.85 10.25
C PHE A 182 -6.58 -2.48 10.60
N ASP A 183 -7.63 -2.05 9.92
CA ASP A 183 -9.02 -2.49 10.12
C ASP A 183 -9.43 -3.48 9.02
N ASP A 184 -9.72 -4.73 9.39
CA ASP A 184 -10.04 -5.84 8.47
C ASP A 184 -11.43 -5.74 7.83
N ARG A 185 -12.26 -4.77 8.24
CA ARG A 185 -13.50 -4.43 7.54
C ARG A 185 -13.24 -3.99 6.10
N TRP A 186 -12.05 -3.47 5.79
CA TRP A 186 -11.71 -2.78 4.55
C TRP A 186 -10.70 -3.53 3.69
N VAL A 187 -10.90 -3.56 2.37
CA VAL A 187 -9.90 -4.06 1.42
C VAL A 187 -8.69 -3.10 1.32
N HIS A 188 -8.95 -1.79 1.39
CA HIS A 188 -7.91 -0.75 1.41
C HIS A 188 -7.58 -0.30 2.83
N PHE A 189 -7.36 -1.27 3.72
CA PHE A 189 -7.07 -1.03 5.13
C PHE A 189 -5.88 -0.09 5.35
N ASP A 190 -4.86 -0.17 4.47
CA ASP A 190 -3.68 0.69 4.49
C ASP A 190 -4.04 2.15 4.17
N ILE A 191 -4.70 2.40 3.05
CA ILE A 191 -5.11 3.75 2.63
C ILE A 191 -6.02 4.40 3.68
N PHE A 192 -6.92 3.63 4.29
CA PHE A 192 -7.85 4.16 5.28
C PHE A 192 -7.15 4.51 6.59
N LEU A 193 -6.18 3.68 7.01
CA LEU A 193 -5.32 4.01 8.14
C LEU A 193 -4.47 5.26 7.84
N TRP A 194 -3.86 5.33 6.63
CA TRP A 194 -3.06 6.52 6.26
C TRP A 194 -3.90 7.80 6.27
N LEU A 195 -5.14 7.78 5.79
CA LEU A 195 -6.03 8.94 5.85
C LEU A 195 -6.30 9.38 7.30
N ARG A 196 -6.53 8.44 8.22
CA ARG A 196 -6.74 8.75 9.64
C ARG A 196 -5.49 9.33 10.29
N LEU A 197 -4.33 8.72 10.06
CA LEU A 197 -3.04 9.25 10.52
C LEU A 197 -2.79 10.67 10.03
N LEU A 198 -3.02 10.93 8.73
CA LEU A 198 -2.77 12.23 8.10
C LEU A 198 -3.80 13.31 8.48
N ALA A 199 -4.95 12.93 9.00
CA ALA A 199 -5.87 13.91 9.59
C ALA A 199 -5.28 14.58 10.86
N GLU A 200 -4.30 13.94 11.49
CA GLU A 200 -3.71 14.36 12.75
C GLU A 200 -2.23 14.67 12.68
N ARG A 201 -1.52 14.15 11.69
CA ARG A 201 -0.07 14.11 11.62
C ARG A 201 0.44 14.48 10.23
N ASP A 202 1.72 14.74 10.14
CA ASP A 202 2.39 15.10 8.91
C ASP A 202 2.90 13.87 8.13
N TYR A 203 3.25 14.11 6.89
CA TYR A 203 3.63 13.13 5.89
C TYR A 203 4.91 13.53 5.16
N VAL A 204 5.75 12.54 4.92
CA VAL A 204 6.96 12.69 4.13
C VAL A 204 6.95 11.72 2.96
N TRP A 205 7.30 12.22 1.78
CA TRP A 205 7.49 11.42 0.58
C TRP A 205 8.94 11.42 0.14
N LEU A 206 9.51 10.22 0.03
CA LEU A 206 10.81 9.98 -0.57
C LEU A 206 10.59 9.71 -2.06
N SER A 207 10.96 10.66 -2.92
CA SER A 207 10.92 10.45 -4.37
C SER A 207 12.09 9.57 -4.82
N ALA A 208 12.35 8.49 -4.09
CA ALA A 208 13.37 7.49 -4.32
C ALA A 208 12.68 6.13 -4.53
N GLN A 209 12.97 5.49 -5.67
CA GLN A 209 12.40 4.19 -6.03
C GLN A 209 13.16 3.06 -5.31
N ILE A 210 13.01 3.00 -3.99
CA ILE A 210 13.73 2.11 -3.08
C ILE A 210 13.00 0.80 -2.78
N THR A 211 11.77 0.64 -3.27
CA THR A 211 10.98 -0.59 -3.20
C THR A 211 10.71 -1.12 -4.61
N ILE A 212 10.71 -2.43 -4.77
CA ILE A 212 10.42 -3.12 -6.02
C ILE A 212 9.21 -4.01 -5.78
N ASN A 213 8.06 -3.59 -6.29
CA ASN A 213 6.80 -4.32 -6.21
C ASN A 213 6.77 -5.39 -7.31
N ARG A 214 6.59 -6.64 -6.94
CA ARG A 214 6.49 -7.77 -7.89
C ARG A 214 5.06 -7.88 -8.39
N ILE A 215 4.88 -7.93 -9.70
CA ILE A 215 3.57 -8.06 -10.34
C ILE A 215 3.35 -9.50 -10.77
N HIS A 216 2.40 -10.17 -10.12
CA HIS A 216 2.01 -11.56 -10.43
C HIS A 216 0.51 -11.81 -10.17
N GLY A 217 -0.02 -12.94 -10.70
CA GLY A 217 -1.46 -13.22 -10.67
C GLY A 217 -2.03 -13.61 -9.30
N GLY A 218 -1.18 -13.86 -8.30
CA GLY A 218 -1.62 -14.21 -6.94
C GLY A 218 -1.85 -13.02 -6.01
N GLN A 219 -1.62 -11.79 -6.47
CA GLN A 219 -1.81 -10.59 -5.66
C GLN A 219 -3.29 -10.29 -5.43
N ILE A 220 -3.63 -9.84 -4.23
CA ILE A 220 -5.01 -9.46 -3.87
C ILE A 220 -5.53 -8.30 -4.73
N ALA A 221 -4.66 -7.36 -5.07
CA ALA A 221 -4.99 -6.26 -5.98
C ALA A 221 -5.39 -6.72 -7.39
N ALA A 222 -4.97 -7.92 -7.80
CA ALA A 222 -5.33 -8.51 -9.08
C ALA A 222 -6.74 -9.16 -9.09
N ASP A 223 -7.35 -9.40 -7.92
CA ASP A 223 -8.70 -9.96 -7.85
C ASP A 223 -9.77 -8.90 -8.12
N ALA A 224 -10.56 -9.11 -9.16
CA ALA A 224 -11.66 -8.23 -9.55
C ALA A 224 -12.79 -8.14 -8.50
N ARG A 225 -12.91 -9.11 -7.60
CA ARG A 225 -13.80 -9.01 -6.44
C ARG A 225 -13.34 -7.93 -5.48
N SER A 226 -12.02 -7.72 -5.33
CA SER A 226 -11.47 -6.65 -4.52
C SER A 226 -11.74 -5.27 -5.12
N ALA A 227 -11.69 -5.12 -6.45
CA ALA A 227 -11.97 -3.85 -7.12
C ALA A 227 -13.42 -3.36 -6.91
N LEU A 228 -14.40 -4.26 -6.98
CA LEU A 228 -15.81 -3.92 -6.67
C LEU A 228 -16.02 -3.66 -5.18
N ARG A 229 -15.42 -4.47 -4.32
CA ARG A 229 -15.47 -4.28 -2.87
C ARG A 229 -14.88 -2.93 -2.48
N SER A 230 -13.80 -2.50 -3.10
CA SER A 230 -13.21 -1.18 -2.91
C SER A 230 -14.22 -0.03 -3.03
N VAL A 231 -15.13 -0.11 -4.02
CA VAL A 231 -16.16 0.93 -4.21
C VAL A 231 -17.09 1.02 -3.00
N PHE A 232 -17.50 -0.12 -2.47
CA PHE A 232 -18.37 -0.18 -1.29
C PHE A 232 -17.64 0.27 -0.03
N ASP A 233 -16.38 -0.12 0.11
CA ASP A 233 -15.52 0.28 1.23
C ASP A 233 -15.36 1.81 1.26
N TYR A 234 -14.97 2.43 0.14
CA TYR A 234 -14.88 3.89 0.06
C TYR A 234 -16.21 4.60 0.31
N ARG A 235 -17.32 3.99 -0.15
CA ARG A 235 -18.67 4.53 0.08
C ARG A 235 -19.06 4.53 1.56
N ALA A 236 -18.63 3.52 2.32
CA ALA A 236 -18.87 3.42 3.76
C ALA A 236 -17.87 4.26 4.55
N PHE A 237 -16.57 4.13 4.24
CA PHE A 237 -15.49 4.79 4.96
C PHE A 237 -15.51 6.33 4.83
N ILE A 238 -15.72 6.88 3.64
CA ILE A 238 -15.59 8.34 3.45
C ILE A 238 -16.60 9.15 4.27
N PRO A 239 -17.90 8.79 4.36
CA PRO A 239 -18.82 9.48 5.28
C PRO A 239 -18.40 9.36 6.74
N GLU A 240 -17.94 8.19 7.20
CA GLU A 240 -17.44 7.95 8.56
C GLU A 240 -16.22 8.86 8.82
N PHE A 241 -15.24 8.87 7.95
CA PHE A 241 -14.06 9.72 8.03
C PHE A 241 -14.39 11.22 8.03
N VAL A 242 -15.29 11.68 7.16
CA VAL A 242 -15.69 13.09 7.09
C VAL A 242 -16.48 13.48 8.35
N SER A 243 -17.25 12.57 8.94
CA SER A 243 -17.95 12.81 10.22
C SER A 243 -16.96 12.95 11.38
N GLU A 244 -15.93 12.10 11.43
CA GLU A 244 -14.93 12.07 12.50
C GLU A 244 -13.93 13.23 12.42
N PHE A 245 -13.41 13.50 11.22
CA PHE A 245 -12.29 14.43 11.02
C PHE A 245 -12.65 15.71 10.26
N GLY A 246 -13.85 15.82 9.70
CA GLY A 246 -14.18 16.92 8.79
C GLY A 246 -14.12 18.31 9.43
N ASP A 247 -14.49 18.45 10.69
CA ASP A 247 -14.39 19.71 11.42
C ASP A 247 -12.94 20.04 11.78
N LYS A 248 -12.20 19.06 12.27
CA LYS A 248 -10.78 19.17 12.60
C LYS A 248 -9.93 19.58 11.37
N LEU A 249 -10.28 19.04 10.21
CA LEU A 249 -9.65 19.37 8.92
C LEU A 249 -10.13 20.73 8.37
N GLY A 250 -11.14 21.37 8.98
CA GLY A 250 -11.76 22.59 8.45
C GLY A 250 -12.34 22.41 7.04
N LEU A 251 -12.92 21.23 6.74
CA LEU A 251 -13.47 20.95 5.43
C LEU A 251 -14.73 21.80 5.17
N THR A 252 -14.69 22.56 4.09
CA THR A 252 -15.85 23.31 3.61
C THR A 252 -16.98 22.37 3.19
N PRO A 253 -18.24 22.83 3.11
CA PRO A 253 -19.37 22.04 2.59
C PRO A 253 -19.10 21.49 1.18
N VAL A 254 -18.38 22.23 0.34
CA VAL A 254 -18.02 21.82 -1.01
C VAL A 254 -16.99 20.67 -0.98
N GLU A 255 -15.99 20.74 -0.11
CA GLU A 255 -15.00 19.67 0.03
C GLU A 255 -15.63 18.41 0.62
N ARG A 256 -16.51 18.52 1.60
CA ARG A 256 -17.29 17.40 2.14
C ARG A 256 -18.16 16.74 1.07
N ALA A 257 -18.82 17.55 0.23
CA ALA A 257 -19.61 17.03 -0.90
C ALA A 257 -18.70 16.32 -1.94
N ARG A 258 -17.54 16.89 -2.27
CA ARG A 258 -16.55 16.27 -3.18
C ARG A 258 -15.96 14.99 -2.63
N ALA A 259 -15.63 14.95 -1.34
CA ALA A 259 -15.16 13.73 -0.69
C ALA A 259 -16.15 12.57 -0.88
N ARG A 260 -17.45 12.82 -0.75
CA ARG A 260 -18.51 11.83 -0.99
C ARG A 260 -18.58 11.33 -2.44
N LEU A 261 -17.94 12.02 -3.40
CA LEU A 261 -17.84 11.57 -4.78
C LEU A 261 -16.60 10.73 -5.08
N LEU A 262 -15.64 10.60 -4.14
CA LEU A 262 -14.45 9.75 -4.32
C LEU A 262 -14.79 8.31 -4.69
N PRO A 263 -15.80 7.66 -4.08
CA PRO A 263 -16.20 6.31 -4.48
C PRO A 263 -16.58 6.19 -5.96
N LEU A 264 -17.13 7.24 -6.57
CA LEU A 264 -17.42 7.27 -8.01
C LEU A 264 -16.15 7.25 -8.87
N GLY A 265 -15.08 7.95 -8.43
CA GLY A 265 -13.78 7.92 -9.09
C GLY A 265 -13.15 6.53 -9.01
N VAL A 266 -13.21 5.88 -7.85
CA VAL A 266 -12.74 4.51 -7.63
C VAL A 266 -13.53 3.54 -8.51
N ALA A 267 -14.86 3.64 -8.53
CA ALA A 267 -15.71 2.84 -9.40
C ALA A 267 -15.33 3.01 -10.87
N ALA A 268 -15.18 4.25 -11.34
CA ALA A 268 -14.84 4.54 -12.72
C ALA A 268 -13.51 3.93 -13.15
N THR A 269 -12.48 3.98 -12.30
CA THR A 269 -11.18 3.35 -12.59
C THR A 269 -11.26 1.83 -12.61
N SER A 270 -11.96 1.24 -11.64
CA SER A 270 -12.17 -0.20 -11.55
C SER A 270 -12.92 -0.74 -12.77
N TYR A 271 -14.03 -0.07 -13.18
CA TYR A 271 -14.78 -0.47 -14.37
C TYR A 271 -13.99 -0.25 -15.66
N ALA A 272 -13.19 0.82 -15.75
CA ALA A 272 -12.32 1.03 -16.89
C ALA A 272 -11.32 -0.12 -17.08
N SER A 273 -10.71 -0.58 -15.99
CA SER A 273 -9.81 -1.73 -15.99
C SER A 273 -10.52 -3.02 -16.44
N GLU A 274 -11.69 -3.32 -15.88
CA GLU A 274 -12.49 -4.51 -16.26
C GLU A 274 -12.92 -4.49 -17.73
N LEU A 275 -13.35 -3.33 -18.25
CA LEU A 275 -13.71 -3.14 -19.65
C LEU A 275 -12.54 -3.38 -20.59
N GLN A 276 -11.36 -2.86 -20.24
CA GLN A 276 -10.14 -3.02 -21.06
C GLN A 276 -9.65 -4.47 -21.08
N ALA A 277 -9.85 -5.19 -19.98
CA ALA A 277 -9.56 -6.61 -19.87
C ALA A 277 -10.63 -7.52 -20.57
N GLY A 278 -11.64 -6.92 -21.19
CA GLY A 278 -12.73 -7.68 -21.85
C GLY A 278 -13.70 -8.37 -20.90
N ARG A 279 -13.65 -8.07 -19.61
CA ARG A 279 -14.47 -8.75 -18.57
C ARG A 279 -15.86 -8.13 -18.40
N TRP A 280 -16.60 -8.00 -19.49
CA TRP A 280 -17.93 -7.34 -19.55
C TRP A 280 -18.96 -7.86 -18.56
N ALA A 281 -18.98 -9.18 -18.33
CA ALA A 281 -19.93 -9.79 -17.39
C ALA A 281 -19.71 -9.30 -15.92
N ARG A 282 -18.48 -8.94 -15.55
CA ARG A 282 -18.16 -8.39 -14.24
C ARG A 282 -18.61 -6.92 -14.15
N VAL A 283 -18.39 -6.15 -15.21
CA VAL A 283 -18.88 -4.77 -15.30
C VAL A 283 -20.39 -4.72 -15.13
N LEU A 284 -21.13 -5.53 -15.89
CA LEU A 284 -22.59 -5.57 -15.82
C LEU A 284 -23.13 -5.98 -14.44
N ARG A 285 -22.49 -6.97 -13.79
CA ARG A 285 -22.82 -7.32 -12.41
C ARG A 285 -22.57 -6.18 -11.44
N GLY A 286 -21.44 -5.51 -11.55
CA GLY A 286 -21.09 -4.37 -10.70
C GLY A 286 -22.04 -3.19 -10.88
N LEU A 287 -22.42 -2.85 -12.11
CA LEU A 287 -23.36 -1.77 -12.39
C LEU A 287 -24.73 -1.97 -11.73
N ARG A 288 -25.19 -3.23 -11.62
CA ARG A 288 -26.44 -3.57 -10.92
C ARG A 288 -26.39 -3.32 -9.41
N LEU A 289 -25.20 -3.26 -8.84
CA LEU A 289 -25.00 -3.02 -7.40
C LEU A 289 -24.85 -1.53 -7.07
N LEU A 290 -24.67 -0.66 -8.08
CA LEU A 290 -24.56 0.77 -7.88
C LEU A 290 -25.93 1.46 -7.79
N PRO A 291 -26.07 2.49 -6.95
CA PRO A 291 -27.27 3.31 -6.97
C PRO A 291 -27.48 3.94 -8.37
N ASN A 292 -28.71 3.97 -8.84
CA ASN A 292 -29.06 4.53 -10.16
C ASN A 292 -28.52 5.98 -10.36
N ALA A 293 -28.50 6.78 -9.30
CA ALA A 293 -27.96 8.12 -9.32
C ALA A 293 -26.45 8.20 -9.68
N TRP A 294 -25.72 7.08 -9.59
CA TRP A 294 -24.28 7.02 -9.90
C TRP A 294 -24.00 6.63 -11.35
N LEU A 295 -24.97 6.03 -12.04
CA LEU A 295 -24.75 5.52 -13.40
C LEU A 295 -24.45 6.64 -14.40
N LEU A 296 -25.19 7.74 -14.36
CA LEU A 296 -24.99 8.86 -15.29
C LEU A 296 -23.64 9.59 -15.09
N PRO A 297 -23.24 9.99 -13.86
CA PRO A 297 -21.94 10.61 -13.64
C PRO A 297 -20.75 9.68 -13.94
N MET A 298 -20.94 8.37 -13.87
CA MET A 298 -19.86 7.41 -14.13
C MET A 298 -19.40 7.34 -15.59
N ILE A 299 -20.29 7.61 -16.55
CA ILE A 299 -19.95 7.50 -17.99
C ILE A 299 -18.72 8.36 -18.36
N PRO A 300 -18.73 9.70 -18.12
CA PRO A 300 -17.58 10.52 -18.46
C PRO A 300 -16.34 10.23 -17.60
N LEU A 301 -16.52 9.82 -16.33
CA LEU A 301 -15.41 9.46 -15.45
C LEU A 301 -14.73 8.17 -15.93
N THR A 302 -15.52 7.16 -16.31
CA THR A 302 -14.99 5.90 -16.86
C THR A 302 -14.26 6.15 -18.18
N ALA A 303 -14.81 6.98 -19.06
CA ALA A 303 -14.16 7.34 -20.32
C ALA A 303 -12.80 8.03 -20.09
N ARG A 304 -12.72 8.97 -19.13
CA ARG A 304 -11.45 9.63 -18.75
C ARG A 304 -10.46 8.62 -18.16
N ALA A 305 -10.92 7.71 -17.30
CA ALA A 305 -10.09 6.65 -16.71
C ALA A 305 -9.54 5.72 -17.78
N ILE A 306 -10.35 5.30 -18.77
CA ILE A 306 -9.92 4.51 -19.92
C ILE A 306 -8.81 5.23 -20.70
N VAL A 307 -8.96 6.51 -20.99
CA VAL A 307 -7.95 7.30 -21.72
C VAL A 307 -6.64 7.38 -20.93
N LYS A 308 -6.72 7.64 -19.61
CA LYS A 308 -5.56 7.71 -18.73
C LYS A 308 -4.82 6.36 -18.69
N GLU A 309 -5.56 5.28 -18.51
CA GLU A 309 -4.98 3.93 -18.45
C GLU A 309 -4.39 3.49 -19.80
N ARG A 310 -5.05 3.80 -20.93
CA ARG A 310 -4.48 3.56 -22.26
C ARG A 310 -3.14 4.28 -22.47
N ARG A 311 -2.99 5.50 -21.96
CA ARG A 311 -1.72 6.25 -22.00
C ARG A 311 -0.65 5.56 -21.16
N ARG A 312 -0.99 5.12 -19.93
CA ARG A 312 -0.11 4.36 -19.04
C ARG A 312 0.36 3.06 -19.70
N LEU A 313 -0.59 2.28 -20.23
CA LEU A 313 -0.30 1.02 -20.92
C LEU A 313 0.53 1.21 -22.21
N LYS A 314 0.29 2.30 -22.94
CA LYS A 314 1.10 2.63 -24.11
C LYS A 314 2.57 2.91 -23.74
N ALA A 315 2.79 3.54 -22.58
CA ALA A 315 4.14 3.76 -22.06
C ALA A 315 4.82 2.45 -21.62
N LEU A 316 4.07 1.45 -21.16
CA LEU A 316 4.58 0.14 -20.74
C LEU A 316 4.75 -0.87 -21.89
N ARG A 317 3.97 -0.71 -23.00
CA ARG A 317 3.90 -1.66 -24.12
C ARG A 317 5.22 -2.06 -24.77
N PRO A 318 6.25 -1.22 -24.90
CA PRO A 318 7.52 -1.66 -25.49
C PRO A 318 8.19 -2.79 -24.70
N HIS A 319 7.81 -2.96 -23.43
CA HIS A 319 8.53 -3.79 -22.47
C HIS A 319 7.69 -4.91 -21.85
N VAL A 320 6.35 -4.84 -21.94
CA VAL A 320 5.45 -5.80 -21.24
C VAL A 320 4.36 -6.29 -22.19
N PRO A 321 4.21 -7.61 -22.40
CA PRO A 321 3.11 -8.18 -23.18
C PRO A 321 1.74 -7.80 -22.61
N ALA A 322 0.77 -7.51 -23.48
CA ALA A 322 -0.58 -7.07 -23.07
C ALA A 322 -1.29 -8.04 -22.10
N LYS A 323 -1.02 -9.36 -22.21
CA LYS A 323 -1.57 -10.38 -21.31
C LYS A 323 -1.03 -10.32 -19.88
N MET A 324 0.13 -9.68 -19.64
CA MET A 324 0.71 -9.52 -18.30
C MET A 324 0.28 -8.23 -17.60
N ILE A 325 -0.28 -7.28 -18.34
CA ILE A 325 -0.77 -6.03 -17.79
C ILE A 325 -2.18 -6.20 -17.19
N TYR A 326 -2.89 -7.24 -17.67
CA TYR A 326 -4.21 -7.67 -17.17
C TYR A 326 -4.20 -9.20 -17.07
N PRO A 327 -3.82 -9.78 -15.91
CA PRO A 327 -3.95 -11.22 -15.67
C PRO A 327 -5.39 -11.70 -15.65
#